data_c1793a0072da4816bb1d1b4709b9cb86
#
_entry.id   c1793a0072da4816bb1d1b4709b9cb86
#
_cell.length_a   1.000
_cell.length_b   1.000
_cell.length_c   1.000
_cell.angle_alpha   90.00
_cell.angle_beta   90.00
_cell.angle_gamma   90.00
#
_symmetry.space_group_name_H-M   'P 1'
#
loop_
_entity.id
_entity.type
_entity.pdbx_description
1 polymer ?
#
loop_
_entity_poly.entity_id
_entity_poly.type
_entity_poly.pdbx_seq_one_letter_code
_entity_poly.pdbx_strand_id
1 'polypeptide(L)'
;FLRQVAASQSPHGWWAEHDGPVVAYNFVYADALGAYYSMSADALVLPALEQAATYHATFTYPDGSCVETIDGRNPYHDGIRLGNAGLTRSAAGRGWTAQQHRLYLAQDQRFDADYAASMLAYAESGDAETPPGARTIHTQRMGEQALTRRRAPWFACLSAYTVDIPQNRWG
;
A
#
# COMPACT_ATOMS: atom_id res chain seq x y z
N PHE A 1 -6.15 -13.33 -18.00
CA PHE A 1 -6.74 -13.10 -16.68
C PHE A 1 -5.99 -11.98 -15.93
N LEU A 2 -4.69 -12.10 -15.64
CA LEU A 2 -3.98 -11.10 -14.80
C LEU A 2 -3.88 -9.70 -15.42
N ARG A 3 -3.82 -9.57 -16.74
CA ARG A 3 -3.97 -8.28 -17.42
C ARG A 3 -5.35 -7.65 -17.19
N GLN A 4 -6.41 -8.46 -17.11
CA GLN A 4 -7.75 -7.97 -16.80
C GLN A 4 -7.84 -7.51 -15.34
N VAL A 5 -7.18 -8.24 -14.43
CA VAL A 5 -7.06 -7.81 -13.02
C VAL A 5 -6.34 -6.46 -12.95
N ALA A 6 -5.21 -6.29 -13.62
CA ALA A 6 -4.52 -5.01 -13.65
C ALA A 6 -5.41 -3.88 -14.22
N ALA A 7 -6.14 -4.15 -15.31
CA ALA A 7 -7.03 -3.19 -15.95
C ALA A 7 -8.28 -2.84 -15.13
N SER A 8 -8.67 -3.66 -14.15
CA SER A 8 -9.81 -3.40 -13.26
C SER A 8 -9.46 -2.55 -12.04
N GLN A 9 -8.18 -2.16 -11.90
CA GLN A 9 -7.75 -1.30 -10.81
C GLN A 9 -8.43 0.07 -10.87
N SER A 10 -8.81 0.59 -9.72
CA SER A 10 -9.21 1.99 -9.58
C SER A 10 -8.08 2.93 -10.03
N PRO A 11 -8.38 4.08 -10.62
CA PRO A 11 -7.37 5.08 -10.96
C PRO A 11 -6.59 5.61 -9.73
N HIS A 12 -7.01 5.24 -8.55
CA HIS A 12 -6.37 5.60 -7.28
C HIS A 12 -5.49 4.49 -6.69
N GLY A 13 -5.25 3.39 -7.43
CA GLY A 13 -4.28 2.36 -7.07
C GLY A 13 -4.81 1.24 -6.17
N TRP A 14 -6.13 1.10 -6.02
CA TRP A 14 -6.74 0.00 -5.28
C TRP A 14 -7.70 -0.81 -6.15
N TRP A 15 -7.97 -2.04 -5.75
CA TRP A 15 -9.01 -2.88 -6.35
C TRP A 15 -10.21 -2.91 -5.43
N ALA A 16 -11.39 -2.83 -6.01
CA ALA A 16 -12.62 -2.91 -5.27
C ALA A 16 -12.80 -4.32 -4.69
N GLU A 17 -13.04 -4.36 -3.41
CA GLU A 17 -13.49 -5.54 -2.69
C GLU A 17 -14.74 -5.13 -1.91
N HIS A 18 -15.87 -5.75 -2.24
CA HIS A 18 -17.18 -5.26 -1.80
C HIS A 18 -17.43 -3.81 -2.29
N ASP A 19 -17.62 -2.88 -1.39
CA ASP A 19 -18.05 -1.52 -1.71
C ASP A 19 -16.90 -0.48 -1.74
N GLY A 20 -15.65 -0.92 -1.68
CA GLY A 20 -14.53 0.02 -1.68
C GLY A 20 -13.15 -0.60 -1.54
N PRO A 21 -12.16 0.22 -1.21
CA PRO A 21 -10.82 -0.26 -0.98
C PRO A 21 -10.74 -1.13 0.27
N VAL A 22 -9.97 -2.21 0.18
CA VAL A 22 -9.61 -3.05 1.32
C VAL A 22 -8.10 -3.29 1.30
N VAL A 23 -7.39 -2.74 2.26
CA VAL A 23 -5.93 -2.73 2.31
C VAL A 23 -5.35 -4.15 2.21
N ALA A 24 -5.90 -5.10 2.97
CA ALA A 24 -5.41 -6.48 2.98
C ALA A 24 -5.53 -7.15 1.60
N TYR A 25 -6.66 -6.99 0.92
CA TYR A 25 -6.86 -7.59 -0.41
C TYR A 25 -6.04 -6.87 -1.48
N ASN A 26 -5.80 -5.59 -1.33
CA ASN A 26 -4.93 -4.86 -2.25
C ASN A 26 -3.51 -5.45 -2.29
N PHE A 27 -2.99 -5.91 -1.15
CA PHE A 27 -1.72 -6.64 -1.09
C PHE A 27 -1.79 -7.97 -1.86
N VAL A 28 -2.90 -8.70 -1.80
CA VAL A 28 -3.07 -9.95 -2.53
C VAL A 28 -3.00 -9.73 -4.05
N TYR A 29 -3.66 -8.69 -4.55
CA TYR A 29 -3.59 -8.33 -5.97
C TYR A 29 -2.18 -7.93 -6.39
N ALA A 30 -1.51 -7.10 -5.60
CA ALA A 30 -0.14 -6.65 -5.87
C ALA A 30 0.84 -7.83 -5.85
N ASP A 31 0.68 -8.79 -4.95
CA ASP A 31 1.51 -10.00 -4.88
C ASP A 31 1.33 -10.88 -6.12
N ALA A 32 0.09 -11.17 -6.50
CA ALA A 32 -0.24 -11.97 -7.68
C ALA A 32 0.29 -11.33 -8.97
N LEU A 33 0.14 -10.01 -9.14
CA LEU A 33 0.66 -9.27 -10.30
C LEU A 33 2.19 -9.22 -10.30
N GLY A 34 2.81 -9.06 -9.14
CA GLY A 34 4.27 -9.09 -8.99
C GLY A 34 4.87 -10.45 -9.36
N ALA A 35 4.27 -11.54 -8.87
CA ALA A 35 4.66 -12.89 -9.23
C ALA A 35 4.48 -13.16 -10.74
N TYR A 36 3.36 -12.72 -11.30
CA TYR A 36 3.12 -12.83 -12.74
C TYR A 36 4.16 -12.07 -13.56
N TYR A 37 4.48 -10.83 -13.17
CA TYR A 37 5.52 -10.06 -13.84
C TYR A 37 6.88 -10.76 -13.77
N SER A 38 7.25 -11.32 -12.63
CA SER A 38 8.51 -12.03 -12.46
C SER A 38 8.65 -13.24 -13.40
N MET A 39 7.54 -13.89 -13.71
CA MET A 39 7.54 -15.07 -14.59
C MET A 39 7.39 -14.74 -16.08
N SER A 40 6.69 -13.65 -16.41
CA SER A 40 6.29 -13.35 -17.79
C SER A 40 7.00 -12.14 -18.40
N ALA A 41 7.61 -11.28 -17.59
CA ALA A 41 8.13 -9.96 -17.98
C ALA A 41 7.07 -9.08 -18.69
N ASP A 42 5.78 -9.28 -18.40
CA ASP A 42 4.68 -8.54 -19.01
C ASP A 42 4.56 -7.14 -18.44
N ALA A 43 5.19 -6.16 -19.11
CA ALA A 43 5.22 -4.77 -18.67
C ALA A 43 3.85 -4.10 -18.56
N LEU A 44 2.78 -4.70 -19.10
CA LEU A 44 1.43 -4.13 -19.02
C LEU A 44 0.86 -4.10 -17.59
N VAL A 45 1.42 -4.87 -16.67
CA VAL A 45 0.98 -4.86 -15.25
C VAL A 45 1.76 -3.86 -14.38
N LEU A 46 2.89 -3.34 -14.86
CA LEU A 46 3.72 -2.42 -14.08
C LEU A 46 3.00 -1.15 -13.63
N PRO A 47 2.19 -0.46 -14.46
CA PRO A 47 1.46 0.71 -14.01
C PRO A 47 0.51 0.43 -12.83
N ALA A 48 -0.11 -0.75 -12.83
CA ALA A 48 -0.99 -1.15 -11.73
C ALA A 48 -0.21 -1.39 -10.42
N LEU A 49 0.96 -1.99 -10.50
CA LEU A 49 1.84 -2.17 -9.33
C LEU A 49 2.37 -0.84 -8.79
N GLU A 50 2.73 0.09 -9.66
CA GLU A 50 3.17 1.43 -9.27
C GLU A 50 2.05 2.23 -8.57
N GLN A 51 0.83 2.18 -9.12
CA GLN A 51 -0.32 2.83 -8.51
C GLN A 51 -0.68 2.21 -7.16
N ALA A 52 -0.63 0.88 -7.03
CA ALA A 52 -0.83 0.19 -5.76
C ALA A 52 0.23 0.61 -4.72
N ALA A 53 1.49 0.70 -5.11
CA ALA A 53 2.57 1.16 -4.24
C ALA A 53 2.33 2.61 -3.77
N THR A 54 1.92 3.49 -4.67
CA THR A 54 1.59 4.88 -4.35
C THR A 54 0.40 4.98 -3.40
N TYR A 55 -0.63 4.16 -3.61
CA TYR A 55 -1.77 4.05 -2.71
C TYR A 55 -1.33 3.68 -1.29
N HIS A 56 -0.59 2.58 -1.13
CA HIS A 56 -0.13 2.14 0.18
C HIS A 56 0.79 3.17 0.84
N ALA A 57 1.72 3.76 0.10
CA ALA A 57 2.62 4.79 0.62
C ALA A 57 1.86 6.04 1.10
N THR A 58 0.77 6.41 0.42
CA THR A 58 -0.06 7.58 0.75
C THR A 58 -0.91 7.35 1.99
N PHE A 59 -1.45 6.14 2.15
CA PHE A 59 -2.38 5.79 3.23
C PHE A 59 -1.73 4.95 4.33
N THR A 60 -0.50 5.30 4.66
CA THR A 60 0.27 4.75 5.79
C THR A 60 0.64 5.87 6.74
N TYR A 61 0.34 5.70 8.02
CA TYR A 61 0.76 6.62 9.07
C TYR A 61 2.29 6.64 9.23
N PRO A 62 2.86 7.68 9.85
CA PRO A 62 4.31 7.76 10.06
C PRO A 62 4.90 6.63 10.90
N ASP A 63 4.10 5.97 11.73
CA ASP A 63 4.48 4.80 12.54
C ASP A 63 4.42 3.47 11.77
N GLY A 64 3.96 3.50 10.52
CA GLY A 64 3.85 2.33 9.64
C GLY A 64 2.50 1.63 9.69
N SER A 65 1.58 2.02 10.55
CA SER A 65 0.21 1.49 10.55
C SER A 65 -0.60 1.99 9.35
N CYS A 66 -1.61 1.23 8.97
CA CYS A 66 -2.49 1.62 7.86
C CYS A 66 -3.51 2.66 8.29
N VAL A 67 -3.82 3.59 7.38
CA VAL A 67 -4.94 4.51 7.56
C VAL A 67 -6.25 3.71 7.45
N GLU A 68 -6.98 3.63 8.54
CA GLU A 68 -8.21 2.84 8.66
C GLU A 68 -9.43 3.50 8.02
N THR A 69 -9.44 4.82 7.92
CA THR A 69 -10.61 5.58 7.45
C THR A 69 -10.90 5.41 5.95
N ILE A 70 -9.99 4.78 5.21
CA ILE A 70 -10.18 4.43 3.80
C ILE A 70 -10.37 2.94 3.58
N ASP A 71 -10.29 2.11 4.62
CA ASP A 71 -10.44 0.67 4.51
C ASP A 71 -11.90 0.27 4.72
N GLY A 72 -12.50 -0.40 3.73
CA GLY A 72 -13.88 -0.84 3.77
C GLY A 72 -14.16 -1.95 4.77
N ARG A 73 -13.11 -2.59 5.32
CA ARG A 73 -13.27 -3.84 6.05
C ARG A 73 -12.55 -3.90 7.39
N ASN A 74 -11.44 -3.22 7.53
CA ASN A 74 -10.68 -3.16 8.77
C ASN A 74 -10.94 -1.85 9.50
N PRO A 75 -11.72 -1.86 10.59
CA PRO A 75 -12.05 -0.63 11.30
C PRO A 75 -10.83 0.04 11.93
N TYR A 76 -9.86 -0.75 12.38
CA TYR A 76 -8.61 -0.26 12.95
C TYR A 76 -7.51 -1.33 12.85
N HIS A 77 -6.29 -0.89 12.59
CA HIS A 77 -5.15 -1.78 12.55
C HIS A 77 -3.87 -1.05 13.00
N ASP A 78 -3.40 -1.36 14.18
CA ASP A 78 -2.20 -0.77 14.80
C ASP A 78 -0.88 -1.41 14.36
N GLY A 79 -0.95 -2.49 13.59
CA GLY A 79 0.23 -3.22 13.12
C GLY A 79 0.84 -2.65 11.84
N ILE A 80 2.15 -2.78 11.72
CA ILE A 80 2.88 -2.45 10.50
C ILE A 80 2.61 -3.50 9.43
N ARG A 81 2.21 -3.04 8.24
CA ARG A 81 2.05 -3.89 7.06
C ARG A 81 3.33 -3.87 6.25
N LEU A 82 3.95 -5.03 6.05
CA LEU A 82 5.25 -5.15 5.37
C LEU A 82 5.17 -4.98 3.84
N GLY A 83 4.01 -5.17 3.26
CA GLY A 83 3.87 -5.22 1.81
C GLY A 83 4.32 -6.55 1.22
N ASN A 84 4.72 -6.52 -0.04
CA ASN A 84 5.21 -7.70 -0.76
C ASN A 84 6.18 -7.30 -1.90
N ALA A 85 6.78 -8.28 -2.53
CA ALA A 85 7.75 -8.08 -3.60
C ALA A 85 7.17 -7.36 -4.83
N GLY A 86 5.87 -7.53 -5.12
CA GLY A 86 5.20 -6.86 -6.24
C GLY A 86 5.25 -5.33 -6.12
N LEU A 87 5.15 -4.78 -4.93
CA LEU A 87 5.21 -3.34 -4.70
C LEU A 87 6.60 -2.76 -4.98
N THR A 88 7.67 -3.56 -4.90
CA THR A 88 9.04 -3.08 -5.15
C THR A 88 9.31 -2.76 -6.62
N ARG A 89 8.37 -3.00 -7.53
CA ARG A 89 8.49 -2.70 -8.97
C ARG A 89 8.55 -1.21 -9.29
N SER A 90 8.31 -0.35 -8.30
CA SER A 90 8.42 1.10 -8.44
C SER A 90 9.31 1.72 -7.38
N ALA A 91 9.86 2.91 -7.64
CA ALA A 91 10.67 3.65 -6.68
C ALA A 91 9.88 4.03 -5.43
N ALA A 92 8.60 4.39 -5.59
CA ALA A 92 7.68 4.67 -4.49
C ALA A 92 7.47 3.44 -3.60
N GLY A 93 7.25 2.28 -4.21
CA GLY A 93 7.06 1.03 -3.48
C GLY A 93 8.33 0.55 -2.78
N ARG A 94 9.50 0.67 -3.41
CA ARG A 94 10.78 0.38 -2.75
C ARG A 94 11.00 1.25 -1.52
N GLY A 95 10.74 2.55 -1.63
CA GLY A 95 10.88 3.47 -0.51
C GLY A 95 9.91 3.19 0.63
N TRP A 96 8.66 2.90 0.30
CA TRP A 96 7.65 2.51 1.29
C TRP A 96 8.01 1.18 1.97
N THR A 97 8.35 0.14 1.21
CA THR A 97 8.76 -1.16 1.76
C THR A 97 9.97 -1.05 2.69
N ALA A 98 10.97 -0.29 2.28
CA ALA A 98 12.15 -0.04 3.12
C ALA A 98 11.81 0.69 4.43
N GLN A 99 10.86 1.63 4.40
CA GLN A 99 10.37 2.28 5.62
C GLN A 99 9.65 1.27 6.52
N GLN A 100 8.74 0.47 5.97
CA GLN A 100 7.98 -0.52 6.73
C GLN A 100 8.92 -1.55 7.39
N HIS A 101 9.91 -2.05 6.66
CA HIS A 101 10.91 -2.96 7.22
C HIS A 101 11.67 -2.33 8.39
N ARG A 102 12.14 -1.10 8.22
CA ARG A 102 12.86 -0.39 9.29
C ARG A 102 12.01 -0.21 10.54
N LEU A 103 10.74 0.21 10.37
CA LEU A 103 9.82 0.41 11.48
C LEU A 103 9.47 -0.92 12.17
N TYR A 104 9.25 -1.98 11.40
CA TYR A 104 8.95 -3.32 11.90
C TYR A 104 10.10 -3.89 12.74
N LEU A 105 11.32 -3.81 12.22
CA LEU A 105 12.52 -4.27 12.92
C LEU A 105 12.82 -3.43 14.17
N ALA A 106 12.47 -2.14 14.17
CA ALA A 106 12.62 -1.27 15.35
C ALA A 106 11.67 -1.62 16.51
N GLN A 107 10.65 -2.45 16.25
CA GLN A 107 9.76 -3.02 17.26
C GLN A 107 10.21 -4.40 17.74
N ASP A 108 11.46 -4.79 17.54
CA ASP A 108 12.00 -6.12 17.83
C ASP A 108 11.26 -7.28 17.14
N GLN A 109 10.52 -6.96 16.07
CA GLN A 109 9.86 -7.96 15.24
C GLN A 109 10.86 -8.62 14.28
N ARG A 110 10.54 -9.82 13.81
CA ARG A 110 11.34 -10.56 12.82
C ARG A 110 10.47 -10.95 11.65
N PHE A 111 11.05 -10.90 10.45
CA PHE A 111 10.38 -11.44 9.27
C PHE A 111 10.22 -12.95 9.41
N ASP A 112 9.05 -13.45 9.06
CA ASP A 112 8.88 -14.89 8.89
C ASP A 112 9.66 -15.40 7.68
N ALA A 113 9.89 -16.70 7.63
CA ALA A 113 10.72 -17.31 6.60
C ALA A 113 10.12 -17.18 5.19
N ASP A 114 8.81 -17.28 5.07
CA ASP A 114 8.12 -17.22 3.79
C ASP A 114 8.17 -15.81 3.22
N TYR A 115 7.94 -14.81 4.06
CA TYR A 115 8.10 -13.41 3.66
C TYR A 115 9.53 -13.10 3.21
N ALA A 116 10.53 -13.50 4.02
CA ALA A 116 11.92 -13.26 3.70
C ALA A 116 12.33 -13.96 2.39
N ALA A 117 11.91 -15.21 2.19
CA ALA A 117 12.18 -15.95 0.96
C ALA A 117 11.52 -15.29 -0.27
N SER A 118 10.28 -14.83 -0.16
CA SER A 118 9.57 -14.12 -1.23
C SER A 118 10.29 -12.82 -1.60
N MET A 119 10.68 -12.03 -0.61
CA MET A 119 11.42 -10.78 -0.84
C MET A 119 12.78 -11.02 -1.47
N LEU A 120 13.53 -12.03 -1.03
CA LEU A 120 14.83 -12.39 -1.60
C LEU A 120 14.73 -12.89 -3.05
N ALA A 121 13.66 -13.62 -3.35
CA ALA A 121 13.48 -14.21 -4.69
C ALA A 121 12.91 -13.23 -5.71
N TYR A 122 12.04 -12.31 -5.30
CA TYR A 122 11.21 -11.56 -6.23
C TYR A 122 11.26 -10.04 -6.08
N ALA A 123 11.80 -9.49 -4.98
CA ALA A 123 11.86 -8.04 -4.83
C ALA A 123 12.90 -7.41 -5.76
N GLU A 124 12.57 -6.23 -6.27
CA GLU A 124 13.51 -5.41 -7.03
C GLU A 124 14.26 -4.44 -6.13
N SER A 125 15.55 -4.30 -6.42
CA SER A 125 16.44 -3.27 -5.85
C SER A 125 16.55 -2.08 -6.82
N GLY A 126 16.95 -0.93 -6.30
CA GLY A 126 17.18 0.28 -7.10
C GLY A 126 16.78 1.56 -6.35
N ASP A 127 16.64 2.65 -7.08
CA ASP A 127 16.26 3.94 -6.50
C ASP A 127 14.94 3.85 -5.75
N ALA A 128 14.89 4.52 -4.60
CA ALA A 128 13.75 4.51 -3.70
C ALA A 128 13.32 5.94 -3.36
N GLU A 129 12.02 6.21 -3.46
CA GLU A 129 11.46 7.49 -3.08
C GLU A 129 11.19 7.56 -1.57
N THR A 130 11.36 8.74 -0.99
CA THR A 130 10.93 8.98 0.40
C THR A 130 9.39 8.92 0.47
N PRO A 131 8.83 7.97 1.22
CA PRO A 131 7.37 7.85 1.31
C PRO A 131 6.73 9.02 2.07
N PRO A 132 5.45 9.32 1.80
CA PRO A 132 4.73 10.46 2.37
C PRO A 132 4.83 10.57 3.89
N GLY A 133 4.68 9.46 4.61
CA GLY A 133 4.78 9.41 6.07
C GLY A 133 6.15 9.81 6.63
N ALA A 134 7.22 9.69 5.84
CA ALA A 134 8.57 10.10 6.22
C ALA A 134 8.92 11.53 5.78
N ARG A 135 8.12 12.17 4.94
CA ARG A 135 8.34 13.56 4.50
C ARG A 135 7.95 14.55 5.61
N THR A 136 8.57 15.70 5.62
CA THR A 136 8.17 16.80 6.54
C THR A 136 6.87 17.48 6.10
N ILE A 137 6.66 17.57 4.80
CA ILE A 137 5.45 18.16 4.19
C ILE A 137 5.00 17.25 3.05
N HIS A 138 3.71 16.91 3.05
CA HIS A 138 3.08 16.18 1.96
C HIS A 138 1.57 16.46 1.95
N THR A 139 0.98 16.46 0.76
CA THR A 139 -0.48 16.48 0.57
C THR A 139 -0.80 15.63 -0.64
N GLN A 140 -1.73 14.69 -0.48
CA GLN A 140 -2.21 13.83 -1.54
C GLN A 140 -3.71 13.68 -1.46
N ARG A 141 -4.37 13.73 -2.63
CA ARG A 141 -5.80 13.45 -2.76
C ARG A 141 -6.02 12.10 -3.43
N MET A 142 -7.06 11.42 -3.01
CA MET A 142 -7.64 10.28 -3.69
C MET A 142 -9.03 10.70 -4.20
N GLY A 143 -9.05 11.29 -5.39
CA GLY A 143 -10.25 11.92 -5.94
C GLY A 143 -10.81 13.00 -5.02
N GLU A 144 -12.13 12.97 -4.84
CA GLU A 144 -12.86 13.82 -3.87
C GLU A 144 -13.11 13.10 -2.54
N GLN A 145 -12.70 11.84 -2.43
CA GLN A 145 -13.12 10.95 -1.36
C GLN A 145 -12.15 10.90 -0.19
N ALA A 146 -10.87 11.13 -0.40
CA ALA A 146 -9.91 11.14 0.69
C ALA A 146 -8.75 12.11 0.44
N LEU A 147 -8.19 12.60 1.53
CA LEU A 147 -7.05 13.49 1.54
C LEU A 147 -6.12 13.10 2.68
N THR A 148 -4.85 12.88 2.37
CA THR A 148 -3.80 12.82 3.39
C THR A 148 -3.01 14.12 3.40
N ARG A 149 -2.64 14.57 4.59
CA ARG A 149 -1.77 15.73 4.78
C ARG A 149 -0.75 15.45 5.87
N ARG A 150 0.50 15.70 5.54
CA ARG A 150 1.62 15.65 6.46
C ARG A 150 2.19 17.06 6.64
N ARG A 151 2.35 17.47 7.89
CA ARG A 151 3.17 18.59 8.31
C ARG A 151 3.77 18.23 9.65
N ALA A 152 5.01 17.76 9.61
CA ALA A 152 5.64 17.19 10.81
C ALA A 152 5.52 18.14 12.03
N PRO A 153 5.16 17.61 13.21
CA PRO A 153 4.98 16.18 13.53
C PRO A 153 3.61 15.60 13.14
N TRP A 154 2.68 16.38 12.62
CA TRP A 154 1.28 16.00 12.35
C TRP A 154 1.14 15.22 11.05
N PHE A 155 0.28 14.22 11.06
CA PHE A 155 -0.28 13.55 9.90
C PHE A 155 -1.79 13.45 10.08
N ALA A 156 -2.55 13.70 9.03
CA ALA A 156 -3.99 13.59 9.05
C ALA A 156 -4.47 12.91 7.75
N CYS A 157 -5.48 12.09 7.87
CA CYS A 157 -6.30 11.62 6.77
C CYS A 157 -7.74 12.09 6.99
N LEU A 158 -8.31 12.72 5.99
CA LEU A 158 -9.72 13.05 5.92
C LEU A 158 -10.34 12.14 4.88
N SER A 159 -11.38 11.39 5.25
CA SER A 159 -12.09 10.48 4.36
C SER A 159 -13.58 10.78 4.36
N ALA A 160 -14.13 10.92 3.16
CA ALA A 160 -15.56 10.93 2.92
C ALA A 160 -16.04 9.57 2.36
N TYR A 161 -15.23 8.54 2.51
CA TYR A 161 -15.61 7.20 2.15
C TYR A 161 -16.73 6.74 3.09
N THR A 162 -17.92 6.63 2.55
CA THR A 162 -19.05 6.02 3.25
C THR A 162 -19.24 4.63 2.65
N VAL A 163 -19.06 3.61 3.43
CA VAL A 163 -19.57 2.29 3.11
C VAL A 163 -20.65 1.94 4.12
N ASP A 164 -21.66 1.30 3.63
CA ASP A 164 -22.80 0.86 4.42
C ASP A 164 -22.45 -0.40 5.24
N ILE A 165 -21.30 -0.38 5.87
CA ILE A 165 -20.85 -1.47 6.73
C ILE A 165 -20.87 -0.96 8.17
N PRO A 166 -21.77 -1.49 9.02
CA PRO A 166 -21.95 -0.99 10.39
C PRO A 166 -20.72 -1.08 11.29
N GLN A 167 -19.66 -1.70 10.80
CA GLN A 167 -18.50 -2.04 11.64
C GLN A 167 -17.45 -0.95 11.69
N ASN A 168 -17.67 0.20 11.08
CA ASN A 168 -16.51 0.60 10.60
C ASN A 168 -16.08 1.89 10.70
N ARG A 169 -16.47 2.79 11.15
CA ARG A 169 -15.72 3.99 10.86
C ARG A 169 -15.92 5.07 11.84
N TRP A 170 -14.81 5.28 12.41
CA TRP A 170 -14.49 6.49 13.10
C TRP A 170 -13.86 7.43 12.06
N GLY A 171 -14.62 8.19 11.32
CA GLY A 171 -14.15 9.23 10.43
C GLY A 171 -14.34 10.59 11.05
#